data_8ae00d3aea34a5a3ae482d4a89d1303c
#
_entry.id   8ae00d3aea34a5a3ae482d4a89d1303c
#
_cell.length_a   1.000
_cell.length_b   1.000
_cell.length_c   1.000
_cell.angle_alpha   90.00
_cell.angle_beta   90.00
_cell.angle_gamma   90.00
#
_symmetry.space_group_name_H-M   'P 1'
#
loop_
_entity.id
_entity.type
_entity.pdbx_description
1 polymer ?
#
loop_
_entity_poly.entity_id
_entity_poly.type
_entity_poly.pdbx_seq_one_letter_code
_entity_poly.pdbx_strand_id
1 'polypeptide(L)'
;MPSHFKSKHGVIGRSNMELFMVFTDLRNLTSMIPANEKSLEKVSFDADFDNLRISANGININVRITERVPYSKIVVDSVDSPIKFTVTLNFLDMGGHRTEFFIELDAELNFLMKQMLGKKIENGLDTIIDTLEKQSAQI
;
A
#
# COMPACT_ATOMS: atom_id res chain seq x y z
N MET A 1 2.88 1.54 -22.12
CA MET A 1 1.64 1.68 -21.36
C MET A 1 1.80 1.05 -19.99
N PRO A 2 1.45 1.73 -18.90
CA PRO A 2 1.55 1.10 -17.58
C PRO A 2 0.53 -0.02 -17.44
N SER A 3 0.91 -1.04 -16.67
CA SER A 3 0.01 -2.12 -16.29
C SER A 3 -0.76 -1.70 -15.06
N HIS A 4 -2.06 -1.92 -15.07
CA HIS A 4 -2.93 -1.54 -13.98
C HIS A 4 -3.37 -2.77 -13.20
N PHE A 5 -3.20 -2.71 -11.88
CA PHE A 5 -3.63 -3.76 -10.96
C PHE A 5 -4.54 -3.15 -9.90
N LYS A 6 -5.48 -3.93 -9.44
CA LYS A 6 -6.42 -3.46 -8.43
C LYS A 6 -6.65 -4.57 -7.41
N SER A 7 -6.63 -4.23 -6.14
CA SER A 7 -6.97 -5.18 -5.08
C SER A 7 -8.48 -5.42 -5.06
N LYS A 8 -8.88 -6.47 -4.35
CA LYS A 8 -10.28 -6.61 -3.99
C LYS A 8 -10.66 -5.46 -3.04
N HIS A 9 -11.96 -5.21 -2.92
CA HIS A 9 -12.48 -4.22 -1.98
C HIS A 9 -12.68 -4.87 -0.63
N GLY A 10 -12.16 -4.24 0.42
CA GLY A 10 -12.35 -4.70 1.78
C GLY A 10 -13.17 -3.70 2.57
N VAL A 11 -13.84 -4.18 3.61
CA VAL A 11 -14.57 -3.31 4.54
C VAL A 11 -13.81 -3.28 5.85
N ILE A 12 -13.40 -2.08 6.27
CA ILE A 12 -12.62 -1.88 7.48
C ILE A 12 -13.51 -1.17 8.50
N GLY A 13 -13.50 -1.67 9.73
CA GLY A 13 -14.33 -1.16 10.82
C GLY A 13 -13.78 0.13 11.44
N ARG A 14 -13.43 1.08 10.59
CA ARG A 14 -12.92 2.40 10.98
C ARG A 14 -13.49 3.44 10.02
N SER A 15 -13.62 4.68 10.48
CA SER A 15 -14.07 5.75 9.61
C SER A 15 -12.99 6.05 8.55
N ASN A 16 -13.42 6.61 7.41
CA ASN A 16 -12.49 7.03 6.37
C ASN A 16 -11.52 8.10 6.87
N MET A 17 -11.96 8.96 7.78
CA MET A 17 -11.10 9.98 8.39
C MET A 17 -9.99 9.33 9.21
N GLU A 18 -10.30 8.34 10.03
CA GLU A 18 -9.30 7.63 10.83
C GLU A 18 -8.28 6.93 9.95
N LEU A 19 -8.74 6.23 8.91
CA LEU A 19 -7.85 5.53 7.99
C LEU A 19 -6.95 6.51 7.23
N PHE A 20 -7.53 7.60 6.76
CA PHE A 20 -6.75 8.63 6.08
C PHE A 20 -5.65 9.19 6.99
N MET A 21 -5.98 9.47 8.25
CA MET A 21 -4.99 10.01 9.19
C MET A 21 -3.86 9.02 9.47
N VAL A 22 -4.16 7.73 9.50
CA VAL A 22 -3.12 6.71 9.70
C VAL A 22 -2.24 6.59 8.46
N PHE A 23 -2.83 6.42 7.28
CA PHE A 23 -2.05 6.17 6.06
C PHE A 23 -1.38 7.41 5.50
N THR A 24 -1.80 8.60 5.88
CA THR A 24 -1.19 9.84 5.40
C THR A 24 0.21 10.08 5.97
N ASP A 25 0.56 9.37 7.03
CA ASP A 25 1.88 9.42 7.65
C ASP A 25 2.57 8.07 7.43
N LEU A 26 3.54 8.04 6.53
CA LEU A 26 4.21 6.79 6.16
C LEU A 26 4.97 6.14 7.31
N ARG A 27 5.29 6.88 8.37
CA ARG A 27 5.92 6.30 9.56
C ARG A 27 5.01 5.27 10.23
N ASN A 28 3.69 5.44 10.11
CA ASN A 28 2.74 4.48 10.67
C ASN A 28 2.78 3.13 9.95
N LEU A 29 3.14 3.12 8.65
CA LEU A 29 3.21 1.87 7.90
C LEU A 29 4.30 0.96 8.42
N THR A 30 5.43 1.51 8.85
CA THR A 30 6.53 0.69 9.37
C THR A 30 6.16 0.01 10.69
N SER A 31 5.33 0.66 11.50
CA SER A 31 4.89 0.08 12.78
C SER A 31 3.79 -0.97 12.60
N MET A 32 3.14 -1.01 11.44
CA MET A 32 2.08 -1.97 11.15
C MET A 32 2.61 -3.32 10.64
N ILE A 33 3.90 -3.39 10.31
CA ILE A 33 4.51 -4.62 9.80
C ILE A 33 4.86 -5.51 10.99
N PRO A 34 4.37 -6.77 11.00
CA PRO A 34 4.67 -7.68 12.12
C PRO A 34 6.17 -7.93 12.25
N ALA A 35 6.70 -7.74 13.46
CA ALA A 35 8.12 -7.92 13.74
C ALA A 35 8.58 -9.38 13.66
N ASN A 36 7.65 -10.32 13.69
CA ASN A 36 7.94 -11.75 13.68
C ASN A 36 7.86 -12.39 12.29
N GLU A 37 7.69 -11.61 11.25
CA GLU A 37 7.70 -12.15 9.89
C GLU A 37 9.13 -12.42 9.45
N LYS A 38 9.50 -13.68 9.33
CA LYS A 38 10.86 -14.09 9.00
C LYS A 38 11.31 -13.58 7.64
N SER A 39 10.39 -13.43 6.71
CA SER A 39 10.68 -12.88 5.39
C SER A 39 11.17 -11.43 5.45
N LEU A 40 10.92 -10.73 6.56
CA LEU A 40 11.29 -9.34 6.75
C LEU A 40 12.62 -9.13 7.47
N GLU A 41 13.30 -10.21 7.88
CA GLU A 41 14.59 -10.10 8.59
C GLU A 41 15.66 -9.39 7.77
N LYS A 42 15.57 -9.51 6.43
CA LYS A 42 16.52 -8.87 5.51
C LYS A 42 15.95 -7.61 4.86
N VAL A 43 14.84 -7.12 5.38
CA VAL A 43 14.18 -5.94 4.84
C VAL A 43 14.28 -4.83 5.87
N SER A 44 14.77 -3.68 5.46
CA SER A 44 14.80 -2.51 6.32
C SER A 44 13.88 -1.43 5.77
N PHE A 45 13.25 -0.71 6.68
CA PHE A 45 12.32 0.36 6.37
C PHE A 45 12.79 1.64 7.04
N ASP A 46 12.76 2.73 6.30
CA ASP A 46 13.04 4.06 6.84
C ASP A 46 11.98 5.00 6.30
N ALA A 47 11.23 5.63 7.18
CA ALA A 47 10.10 6.44 6.78
C ALA A 47 10.09 7.78 7.50
N ASP A 48 9.70 8.83 6.77
CA ASP A 48 9.25 10.08 7.37
C ASP A 48 7.78 10.29 6.98
N PHE A 49 7.26 11.48 7.22
CA PHE A 49 5.84 11.75 6.97
C PHE A 49 5.43 11.49 5.50
N ASP A 50 6.27 11.92 4.55
CA ASP A 50 5.95 11.85 3.13
C ASP A 50 6.70 10.77 2.37
N ASN A 51 7.79 10.24 2.91
CA ASN A 51 8.69 9.34 2.17
C ASN A 51 8.86 8.01 2.89
N LEU A 52 9.01 6.95 2.09
CA LEU A 52 9.32 5.63 2.61
C LEU A 52 10.42 5.02 1.77
N ARG A 53 11.47 4.54 2.44
CA ARG A 53 12.57 3.83 1.81
C ARG A 53 12.53 2.39 2.27
N ILE A 54 12.53 1.48 1.29
CA ILE A 54 12.52 0.05 1.56
C ILE A 54 13.79 -0.54 0.96
N SER A 55 14.58 -1.22 1.77
CA SER A 55 15.79 -1.92 1.31
C SER A 55 15.63 -3.41 1.57
N ALA A 56 15.71 -4.20 0.51
CA ALA A 56 15.54 -5.64 0.58
C ALA A 56 16.45 -6.31 -0.44
N ASN A 57 17.31 -7.22 0.03
CA ASN A 57 18.19 -8.03 -0.83
C ASN A 57 19.01 -7.19 -1.82
N GLY A 58 19.53 -6.06 -1.36
CA GLY A 58 20.34 -5.17 -2.19
C GLY A 58 19.54 -4.29 -3.14
N ILE A 59 18.23 -4.37 -3.11
CA ILE A 59 17.35 -3.53 -3.91
C ILE A 59 16.76 -2.43 -3.02
N ASN A 60 16.84 -1.20 -3.49
CA ASN A 60 16.26 -0.06 -2.77
C ASN A 60 15.05 0.44 -3.54
N ILE A 61 13.93 0.54 -2.84
CA ILE A 61 12.68 1.08 -3.39
C ILE A 61 12.30 2.29 -2.54
N ASN A 62 12.19 3.44 -3.18
CA ASN A 62 11.80 4.67 -2.52
C ASN A 62 10.45 5.12 -3.05
N VAL A 63 9.57 5.51 -2.15
CA VAL A 63 8.25 6.01 -2.51
C VAL A 63 7.96 7.31 -1.77
N ARG A 64 7.09 8.12 -2.36
CA ARG A 64 6.73 9.41 -1.81
C ARG A 64 5.25 9.68 -2.04
N ILE A 65 4.57 10.21 -1.03
CA ILE A 65 3.19 10.66 -1.19
C ILE A 65 3.21 11.94 -2.01
N THR A 66 2.52 11.91 -3.17
CA THR A 66 2.46 13.05 -4.10
C THR A 66 1.10 13.73 -4.12
N GLU A 67 0.06 13.06 -3.64
CA GLU A 67 -1.27 13.66 -3.59
C GLU A 67 -2.04 13.11 -2.39
N ARG A 68 -2.73 14.02 -1.71
CA ARG A 68 -3.64 13.68 -0.63
C ARG A 68 -4.97 14.37 -0.89
N VAL A 69 -6.03 13.58 -1.03
CA VAL A 69 -7.39 14.11 -1.08
C VAL A 69 -8.02 13.72 0.25
N PRO A 70 -8.22 14.66 1.17
CA PRO A 70 -8.65 14.34 2.52
C PRO A 70 -9.83 13.38 2.56
N TYR A 71 -9.60 12.30 3.28
CA TYR A 71 -10.55 11.23 3.59
C TYR A 71 -10.97 10.37 2.41
N SER A 72 -10.49 10.66 1.18
CA SER A 72 -10.85 9.94 -0.05
C SER A 72 -9.74 9.09 -0.63
N LYS A 73 -8.53 9.66 -0.79
CA LYS A 73 -7.43 8.92 -1.41
C LYS A 73 -6.08 9.50 -1.07
N ILE A 74 -5.08 8.63 -1.18
CA ILE A 74 -3.66 9.01 -1.05
C ILE A 74 -2.95 8.39 -2.24
N VAL A 75 -2.16 9.19 -2.95
CA VAL A 75 -1.36 8.74 -4.10
C VAL A 75 0.10 8.71 -3.70
N VAL A 76 0.75 7.57 -3.96
CA VAL A 76 2.17 7.35 -3.64
C VAL A 76 2.90 6.99 -4.93
N ASP A 77 3.93 7.75 -5.26
CA ASP A 77 4.73 7.50 -6.46
C ASP A 77 6.11 6.96 -6.10
N SER A 78 6.66 6.14 -6.99
CA SER A 78 8.04 5.69 -6.87
C SER A 78 9.00 6.84 -7.13
N VAL A 79 10.14 6.83 -6.40
CA VAL A 79 11.20 7.82 -6.55
C VAL A 79 12.50 7.05 -6.75
N ASP A 80 13.19 7.28 -7.87
CA ASP A 80 14.47 6.64 -8.16
C ASP A 80 14.42 5.11 -8.05
N SER A 81 13.33 4.53 -8.52
CA SER A 81 13.12 3.09 -8.49
C SER A 81 13.43 2.48 -9.85
N PRO A 82 13.94 1.23 -9.90
CA PRO A 82 14.19 0.57 -11.19
C PRO A 82 12.93 0.44 -12.04
N ILE A 83 11.77 0.36 -11.40
CA ILE A 83 10.47 0.29 -12.06
C ILE A 83 9.64 1.48 -11.59
N LYS A 84 9.08 2.22 -12.52
CA LYS A 84 8.17 3.32 -12.19
C LYS A 84 6.79 2.76 -11.85
N PHE A 85 6.26 3.19 -10.72
CA PHE A 85 4.93 2.77 -10.30
C PHE A 85 4.25 3.86 -9.47
N THR A 86 2.92 3.78 -9.44
CA THR A 86 2.08 4.65 -8.63
C THR A 86 1.09 3.77 -7.88
N VAL A 87 0.98 3.99 -6.58
CA VAL A 87 0.01 3.29 -5.72
C VAL A 87 -1.03 4.29 -5.28
N THR A 88 -2.30 3.95 -5.44
CA THR A 88 -3.41 4.77 -4.97
C THR A 88 -4.18 4.02 -3.90
N LEU A 89 -4.27 4.61 -2.73
CA LEU A 89 -5.09 4.10 -1.63
C LEU A 89 -6.44 4.81 -1.68
N ASN A 90 -7.52 4.05 -1.78
CA ASN A 90 -8.87 4.59 -1.91
C ASN A 90 -9.70 4.30 -0.67
N PHE A 91 -10.36 5.32 -0.15
CA PHE A 91 -11.19 5.24 1.06
C PHE A 91 -12.59 5.72 0.70
N LEU A 92 -13.59 4.83 0.82
CA LEU A 92 -14.97 5.18 0.53
C LEU A 92 -15.79 5.03 1.80
N ASP A 93 -16.38 6.12 2.25
CA ASP A 93 -17.20 6.13 3.46
C ASP A 93 -18.48 5.32 3.21
N MET A 94 -18.71 4.31 4.06
CA MET A 94 -19.92 3.49 4.01
C MET A 94 -20.94 3.85 5.09
N GLY A 95 -20.61 4.85 5.93
CA GLY A 95 -21.42 5.18 7.09
C GLY A 95 -21.15 4.23 8.26
N GLY A 96 -21.56 4.64 9.46
CA GLY A 96 -21.43 3.79 10.65
C GLY A 96 -20.00 3.43 11.02
N HIS A 97 -19.06 4.31 10.80
CA HIS A 97 -17.64 4.09 11.06
C HIS A 97 -17.06 2.90 10.29
N ARG A 98 -17.54 2.69 9.05
CA ARG A 98 -17.02 1.67 8.16
C ARG A 98 -16.55 2.30 6.88
N THR A 99 -15.47 1.77 6.33
CA THR A 99 -14.86 2.28 5.10
C THR A 99 -14.60 1.15 4.15
N GLU A 100 -15.00 1.31 2.89
CA GLU A 100 -14.58 0.43 1.82
C GLU A 100 -13.20 0.88 1.36
N PHE A 101 -12.24 -0.02 1.41
CA PHE A 101 -10.85 0.29 1.09
C PHE A 101 -10.37 -0.61 -0.03
N PHE A 102 -9.67 -0.03 -0.99
CA PHE A 102 -9.00 -0.80 -2.04
C PHE A 102 -7.76 -0.07 -2.53
N ILE A 103 -6.84 -0.84 -3.09
CA ILE A 103 -5.54 -0.35 -3.56
C ILE A 103 -5.47 -0.52 -5.07
N GLU A 104 -5.02 0.53 -5.76
CA GLU A 104 -4.71 0.46 -7.19
C GLU A 104 -3.21 0.64 -7.38
N LEU A 105 -2.63 -0.13 -8.28
CA LEU A 105 -1.22 -0.04 -8.63
C LEU A 105 -1.08 0.08 -10.13
N ASP A 106 -0.41 1.15 -10.57
CA ASP A 106 -0.03 1.34 -11.96
C ASP A 106 1.49 1.20 -12.04
N ALA A 107 1.98 0.25 -12.81
CA ALA A 107 3.42 -0.02 -12.91
C ALA A 107 3.84 -0.16 -14.36
N GLU A 108 5.00 0.39 -14.70
CA GLU A 108 5.57 0.25 -16.03
C GLU A 108 6.30 -1.07 -16.13
N LEU A 109 5.58 -2.13 -16.49
CA LEU A 109 6.12 -3.47 -16.66
C LEU A 109 6.17 -3.82 -18.13
N ASN A 110 7.28 -4.45 -18.57
CA ASN A 110 7.29 -5.01 -19.90
C ASN A 110 6.44 -6.29 -19.92
N PHE A 111 6.21 -6.83 -21.11
CA PHE A 111 5.32 -7.98 -21.29
C PHE A 111 5.76 -9.19 -20.45
N LEU A 112 7.05 -9.49 -20.44
CA LEU A 112 7.57 -10.62 -19.70
C LEU A 112 7.40 -10.44 -18.19
N MET A 113 7.72 -9.27 -17.69
CA MET A 113 7.56 -8.95 -16.26
C MET A 113 6.09 -9.02 -15.85
N LYS A 114 5.19 -8.54 -16.71
CA LYS A 114 3.75 -8.61 -16.43
C LYS A 114 3.28 -10.05 -16.31
N GLN A 115 3.76 -10.93 -17.18
CA GLN A 115 3.39 -12.33 -17.11
C GLN A 115 3.94 -13.03 -15.87
N MET A 116 5.17 -12.69 -15.49
CA MET A 116 5.82 -13.33 -14.34
C MET A 116 5.30 -12.80 -13.01
N LEU A 117 4.98 -11.52 -12.92
CA LEU A 117 4.70 -10.85 -11.65
C LEU A 117 3.23 -10.49 -11.44
N GLY A 118 2.43 -10.44 -12.52
CA GLY A 118 1.07 -9.91 -12.44
C GLY A 118 0.22 -10.59 -11.38
N LYS A 119 0.21 -11.92 -11.36
CA LYS A 119 -0.57 -12.65 -10.37
C LYS A 119 -0.05 -12.48 -8.95
N LYS A 120 1.26 -12.41 -8.80
CA LYS A 120 1.89 -12.18 -7.48
C LYS A 120 1.55 -10.80 -6.95
N ILE A 121 1.49 -9.81 -7.83
CA ILE A 121 1.11 -8.45 -7.45
C ILE A 121 -0.36 -8.43 -7.01
N GLU A 122 -1.26 -9.02 -7.80
CA GLU A 122 -2.68 -9.07 -7.43
C GLU A 122 -2.89 -9.77 -6.09
N ASN A 123 -2.24 -10.93 -5.90
CA ASN A 123 -2.35 -11.67 -4.65
C ASN A 123 -1.78 -10.89 -3.48
N GLY A 124 -0.68 -10.18 -3.68
CA GLY A 124 -0.08 -9.34 -2.66
C GLY A 124 -1.00 -8.21 -2.23
N LEU A 125 -1.64 -7.55 -3.19
CA LEU A 125 -2.59 -6.48 -2.90
C LEU A 125 -3.78 -7.01 -2.10
N ASP A 126 -4.32 -8.15 -2.49
CA ASP A 126 -5.45 -8.78 -1.79
C ASP A 126 -5.06 -9.19 -0.36
N THR A 127 -3.83 -9.67 -0.19
CA THR A 127 -3.31 -10.04 1.13
C THR A 127 -3.26 -8.83 2.07
N ILE A 128 -2.88 -7.67 1.54
CA ILE A 128 -2.87 -6.44 2.32
C ILE A 128 -4.28 -6.10 2.81
N ILE A 129 -5.28 -6.23 1.92
CA ILE A 129 -6.68 -5.97 2.28
C ILE A 129 -7.14 -6.94 3.37
N ASP A 130 -6.85 -8.23 3.21
CA ASP A 130 -7.21 -9.25 4.21
C ASP A 130 -6.59 -8.93 5.57
N THR A 131 -5.33 -8.52 5.58
CA THR A 131 -4.62 -8.19 6.81
C THR A 131 -5.26 -7.00 7.51
N LEU A 132 -5.62 -5.97 6.76
CA LEU A 132 -6.24 -4.77 7.32
C LEU A 132 -7.64 -5.08 7.88
N GLU A 133 -8.43 -5.87 7.16
CA GLU A 133 -9.74 -6.30 7.65
C GLU A 133 -9.61 -7.07 8.96
N LYS A 134 -8.63 -7.96 9.04
CA LYS A 134 -8.39 -8.77 10.23
C LYS A 134 -7.97 -7.91 11.41
N GLN A 135 -7.07 -6.97 11.20
CA GLN A 135 -6.61 -6.07 12.25
C GLN A 135 -7.74 -5.19 12.78
N SER A 136 -8.59 -4.68 11.90
CA SER A 136 -9.69 -3.81 12.31
C SER A 136 -10.75 -4.59 13.11
N ALA A 137 -10.92 -5.88 12.83
CA ALA A 137 -11.90 -6.72 13.54
C ALA A 137 -11.45 -7.05 14.97
N GLN A 138 -10.17 -6.88 15.29
CA GLN A 138 -9.61 -7.20 16.61
C GLN A 138 -9.62 -6.03 17.58
N ILE A 139 -10.14 -4.90 17.16
CA ILE A 139 -10.13 -3.68 17.98
C ILE A 139 -11.50 -3.37 18.53
#